data_0fb3443aee111d7c676621db272521b2
#
_entry.id   0fb3443aee111d7c676621db272521b2
#
_cell.length_a   1.000
_cell.length_b   1.000
_cell.length_c   1.000
_cell.angle_alpha   90.00
_cell.angle_beta   90.00
_cell.angle_gamma   90.00
#
_symmetry.space_group_name_H-M   'P 1'
#
loop_
_entity.id
_entity.type
_entity.pdbx_description
1 polymer ?
#
loop_
_entity_poly.entity_id
_entity_poly.type
_entity_poly.pdbx_seq_one_letter_code
_entity_poly.pdbx_strand_id
1 'polypeptide(L)'
;MKILIKNALILTVNQQNEVLGNADIAIDNGCLQAIGKVSDNFEADKVLDATKQIALPGQVNAHTHIPMALFRNYADDLPFWPWLLEKIKPAEDHLSAEHVCWGAKLGVLELIQSGVTCFSDMYFYMDEVANVVKESGIRACLSGVLLEVDDLGPTFMKEAIDF
;
A
#
# COMPACT_ATOMS: atom_id res chain seq x y z
N MET A 1 -6.69 21.54 -1.76
CA MET A 1 -5.34 21.88 -2.31
C MET A 1 -5.32 21.47 -3.77
N LYS A 2 -4.95 22.42 -4.63
CA LYS A 2 -4.82 22.23 -6.08
C LYS A 2 -3.35 22.06 -6.45
N ILE A 3 -3.06 21.02 -7.22
CA ILE A 3 -1.69 20.72 -7.67
C ILE A 3 -1.70 20.65 -9.20
N LEU A 4 -0.71 21.28 -9.81
CA LEU A 4 -0.43 21.18 -11.23
C LEU A 4 0.94 20.53 -11.45
N ILE A 5 0.95 19.38 -12.12
CA ILE A 5 2.17 18.72 -12.57
C ILE A 5 2.36 19.05 -14.03
N LYS A 6 3.52 19.61 -14.40
CA LYS A 6 3.81 20.11 -15.74
C LYS A 6 4.89 19.32 -16.45
N ASN A 7 4.78 19.26 -17.77
CA ASN A 7 5.83 18.76 -18.66
C ASN A 7 6.19 17.28 -18.50
N ALA A 8 5.30 16.45 -17.96
CA ALA A 8 5.55 15.04 -17.77
C ALA A 8 5.44 14.22 -19.08
N LEU A 9 6.16 13.10 -19.14
CA LEU A 9 5.78 11.99 -19.99
C LEU A 9 4.74 11.15 -19.25
N ILE A 10 3.49 11.15 -19.69
CA ILE A 10 2.40 10.48 -18.98
C ILE A 10 2.10 9.14 -19.63
N LEU A 11 2.20 8.06 -18.86
CA LEU A 11 1.71 6.74 -19.21
C LEU A 11 0.34 6.57 -18.56
N THR A 12 -0.72 6.66 -19.34
CA THR A 12 -2.09 6.68 -18.79
C THR A 12 -2.54 5.33 -18.23
N VAL A 13 -2.00 4.24 -18.77
CA VAL A 13 -2.41 2.85 -18.46
C VAL A 13 -3.92 2.66 -18.60
N ASN A 14 -4.56 3.44 -19.50
CA ASN A 14 -5.96 3.29 -19.86
C ASN A 14 -6.13 2.15 -20.88
N GLN A 15 -7.36 1.87 -21.30
CA GLN A 15 -7.65 0.80 -22.26
C GLN A 15 -6.93 0.97 -23.63
N GLN A 16 -6.61 2.21 -24.00
CA GLN A 16 -5.90 2.55 -25.23
C GLN A 16 -4.38 2.57 -25.05
N ASN A 17 -3.86 2.42 -23.81
CA ASN A 17 -2.45 2.54 -23.48
C ASN A 17 -1.80 3.83 -24.03
N GLU A 18 -2.53 4.94 -23.91
CA GLU A 18 -2.07 6.23 -24.41
C GLU A 18 -0.81 6.71 -23.69
N VAL A 19 0.11 7.25 -24.47
CA VAL A 19 1.33 7.89 -23.99
C VAL A 19 1.29 9.36 -24.39
N LEU A 20 1.28 10.25 -23.42
CA LEU A 20 1.23 11.69 -23.65
C LEU A 20 2.58 12.31 -23.33
N GLY A 21 3.24 12.85 -24.37
CA GLY A 21 4.53 13.52 -24.20
C GLY A 21 4.37 15.00 -23.84
N ASN A 22 5.19 15.49 -22.91
CA ASN A 22 5.19 16.89 -22.49
C ASN A 22 3.78 17.39 -22.12
N ALA A 23 3.13 16.67 -21.25
CA ALA A 23 1.73 16.87 -20.87
C ALA A 23 1.61 17.23 -19.39
N ASP A 24 0.48 17.82 -19.01
CA ASP A 24 0.22 18.30 -17.67
C ASP A 24 -0.85 17.46 -16.96
N ILE A 25 -0.86 17.49 -15.62
CA ILE A 25 -1.88 16.87 -14.79
C ILE A 25 -2.39 17.90 -13.79
N ALA A 26 -3.70 18.13 -13.77
CA ALA A 26 -4.35 18.96 -12.77
C ALA A 26 -5.05 18.09 -11.73
N ILE A 27 -4.79 18.38 -10.46
CA ILE A 27 -5.36 17.68 -9.30
C ILE A 27 -6.03 18.71 -8.40
N ASP A 28 -7.26 18.44 -7.97
CA ASP A 28 -7.95 19.25 -6.96
C ASP A 28 -8.53 18.34 -5.89
N ASN A 29 -8.18 18.62 -4.63
CA ASN A 29 -8.61 17.88 -3.45
C ASN A 29 -8.44 16.34 -3.59
N GLY A 30 -7.28 15.91 -4.11
CA GLY A 30 -6.95 14.51 -4.29
C GLY A 30 -7.59 13.83 -5.51
N CYS A 31 -8.36 14.56 -6.32
CA CYS A 31 -8.99 14.06 -7.54
C CYS A 31 -8.35 14.63 -8.79
N LEU A 32 -8.10 13.78 -9.79
CA LEU A 32 -7.66 14.19 -11.12
C LEU A 32 -8.77 15.02 -11.79
N GLN A 33 -8.44 16.24 -12.23
CA GLN A 33 -9.36 17.13 -12.95
C GLN A 33 -9.10 17.11 -14.46
N ALA A 34 -7.84 17.04 -14.84
CA ALA A 34 -7.44 16.97 -16.24
C ALA A 34 -6.10 16.24 -16.37
N ILE A 35 -5.93 15.55 -17.51
CA ILE A 35 -4.69 14.90 -17.93
C ILE A 35 -4.44 15.29 -19.39
N GLY A 36 -3.23 15.68 -19.72
CA GLY A 36 -2.82 16.12 -21.04
C GLY A 36 -2.78 17.63 -21.16
N LYS A 37 -3.88 18.26 -21.59
CA LYS A 37 -3.97 19.72 -21.67
C LYS A 37 -4.78 20.25 -20.49
N VAL A 38 -4.17 21.04 -19.67
CA VAL A 38 -4.82 21.74 -18.55
C VAL A 38 -5.21 23.14 -18.98
N SER A 39 -6.34 23.65 -18.51
CA SER A 39 -6.80 25.01 -18.77
C SER A 39 -5.83 26.04 -18.19
N ASP A 40 -5.56 27.11 -18.94
CA ASP A 40 -4.74 28.23 -18.49
C ASP A 40 -5.30 28.94 -17.26
N ASN A 41 -6.60 28.78 -17.00
CA ASN A 41 -7.31 29.33 -15.83
C ASN A 41 -7.23 28.43 -14.59
N PHE A 42 -6.51 27.30 -14.65
CA PHE A 42 -6.34 26.44 -13.49
C PHE A 42 -5.30 27.05 -12.51
N GLU A 43 -5.80 27.73 -11.50
CA GLU A 43 -4.98 28.29 -10.43
C GLU A 43 -4.58 27.20 -9.45
N ALA A 44 -3.29 26.85 -9.45
CA ALA A 44 -2.73 25.81 -8.58
C ALA A 44 -2.09 26.40 -7.33
N ASP A 45 -2.34 25.77 -6.17
CA ASP A 45 -1.64 26.08 -4.92
C ASP A 45 -0.17 25.62 -4.98
N LYS A 46 0.11 24.56 -5.74
CA LYS A 46 1.43 23.97 -5.91
C LYS A 46 1.65 23.55 -7.36
N VAL A 47 2.78 23.96 -7.92
CA VAL A 47 3.22 23.53 -9.26
C VAL A 47 4.47 22.67 -9.13
N LEU A 48 4.46 21.51 -9.80
CA LEU A 48 5.59 20.58 -9.89
C LEU A 48 6.05 20.50 -11.34
N ASP A 49 7.30 20.79 -11.59
CA ASP A 49 7.91 20.57 -12.91
C ASP A 49 8.39 19.11 -13.00
N ALA A 50 7.78 18.34 -13.87
CA ALA A 50 8.09 16.94 -14.13
C ALA A 50 8.85 16.77 -15.47
N THR A 51 9.58 17.79 -15.90
CA THR A 51 10.45 17.70 -17.09
C THR A 51 11.43 16.53 -16.94
N LYS A 52 11.48 15.64 -17.94
CA LYS A 52 12.24 14.38 -17.94
C LYS A 52 11.79 13.34 -16.91
N GLN A 53 10.61 13.48 -16.34
CA GLN A 53 10.01 12.49 -15.45
C GLN A 53 8.84 11.80 -16.12
N ILE A 54 8.52 10.62 -15.63
CA ILE A 54 7.37 9.82 -16.07
C ILE A 54 6.31 9.90 -14.99
N ALA A 55 5.09 10.25 -15.37
CA ALA A 55 3.91 10.15 -14.54
C ALA A 55 3.10 8.92 -14.95
N LEU A 56 2.76 8.08 -13.99
CA LEU A 56 1.94 6.88 -14.18
C LEU A 56 1.01 6.71 -12.97
N PRO A 57 -0.09 5.95 -13.11
CA PRO A 57 -0.91 5.59 -11.96
C PRO A 57 -0.08 4.91 -10.88
N GLY A 58 -0.38 5.19 -9.61
CA GLY A 58 0.25 4.53 -8.49
C GLY A 58 0.04 3.02 -8.53
N GLN A 59 1.03 2.27 -8.12
CA GLN A 59 0.96 0.81 -8.11
C GLN A 59 -0.05 0.32 -7.08
N VAL A 60 -0.68 -0.82 -7.36
CA VAL A 60 -1.53 -1.56 -6.43
C VAL A 60 -0.83 -2.85 -6.06
N ASN A 61 -0.56 -3.05 -4.77
CA ASN A 61 -0.03 -4.33 -4.28
C ASN A 61 -1.20 -5.19 -3.80
N ALA A 62 -1.54 -6.22 -4.57
CA ALA A 62 -2.73 -7.04 -4.35
C ALA A 62 -2.53 -8.16 -3.31
N HIS A 63 -1.32 -8.33 -2.75
CA HIS A 63 -1.04 -9.34 -1.74
C HIS A 63 0.08 -8.90 -0.83
N THR A 64 -0.22 -8.67 0.45
CA THR A 64 0.78 -8.33 1.46
C THR A 64 0.47 -8.98 2.81
N HIS A 65 1.49 -8.99 3.65
CA HIS A 65 1.45 -9.20 5.09
C HIS A 65 2.41 -8.16 5.68
N ILE A 66 2.01 -6.87 5.63
CA ILE A 66 2.96 -5.76 5.86
C ILE A 66 3.65 -5.78 7.23
N PRO A 67 3.02 -6.25 8.34
CA PRO A 67 3.74 -6.34 9.61
C PRO A 67 4.91 -7.32 9.58
N MET A 68 4.93 -8.28 8.65
CA MET A 68 6.05 -9.21 8.47
C MET A 68 7.33 -8.55 8.00
N ALA A 69 7.33 -7.25 7.68
CA ALA A 69 8.54 -6.48 7.47
C ALA A 69 9.53 -6.61 8.65
N LEU A 70 9.04 -6.89 9.86
CA LEU A 70 9.86 -7.18 11.04
C LEU A 70 10.67 -8.47 10.92
N PHE A 71 10.22 -9.42 10.12
CA PHE A 71 10.87 -10.73 9.95
C PHE A 71 11.82 -10.77 8.74
N ARG A 72 12.18 -9.62 8.19
CA ARG A 72 13.12 -9.57 7.07
C ARG A 72 14.43 -10.22 7.44
N ASN A 73 14.90 -11.14 6.59
CA ASN A 73 16.12 -11.93 6.77
C ASN A 73 16.12 -12.82 8.03
N TYR A 74 14.97 -13.06 8.64
CA TYR A 74 14.90 -13.87 9.84
C TYR A 74 15.09 -15.37 9.55
N ALA A 75 14.62 -15.86 8.41
CA ALA A 75 14.62 -17.28 8.09
C ALA A 75 14.72 -17.49 6.57
N ASP A 76 15.88 -17.08 6.01
CA ASP A 76 16.14 -17.20 4.57
C ASP A 76 16.52 -18.63 4.17
N ASP A 77 16.38 -18.95 2.88
CA ASP A 77 16.82 -20.19 2.22
C ASP A 77 16.20 -21.49 2.76
N LEU A 78 14.99 -21.41 3.31
CA LEU A 78 14.24 -22.57 3.78
C LEU A 78 13.11 -22.94 2.81
N PRO A 79 12.75 -24.24 2.68
CA PRO A 79 11.51 -24.65 2.03
C PRO A 79 10.30 -24.07 2.76
N PHE A 80 9.18 -23.86 2.03
CA PHE A 80 8.01 -23.16 2.55
C PHE A 80 7.49 -23.69 3.89
N TRP A 81 7.29 -24.99 4.03
CA TRP A 81 6.71 -25.56 5.25
C TRP A 81 7.63 -25.44 6.47
N PRO A 82 8.94 -25.78 6.41
CA PRO A 82 9.88 -25.49 7.49
C PRO A 82 9.99 -23.99 7.80
N TRP A 83 10.02 -23.14 6.78
CA TRP A 83 9.99 -21.68 6.96
C TRP A 83 8.77 -21.24 7.75
N LEU A 84 7.56 -21.64 7.33
CA LEU A 84 6.32 -21.22 7.97
C LEU A 84 6.15 -21.80 9.36
N LEU A 85 6.24 -23.14 9.50
CA LEU A 85 5.83 -23.83 10.74
C LEU A 85 6.92 -23.84 11.81
N GLU A 86 8.19 -23.85 11.43
CA GLU A 86 9.30 -23.98 12.38
C GLU A 86 9.97 -22.63 12.73
N LYS A 87 9.73 -21.59 11.91
CA LYS A 87 10.35 -20.28 12.09
C LYS A 87 9.33 -19.16 12.23
N ILE A 88 8.52 -18.93 11.22
CA ILE A 88 7.62 -17.75 11.20
C ILE A 88 6.51 -17.90 12.23
N LYS A 89 5.75 -19.00 12.21
CA LYS A 89 4.65 -19.19 13.16
C LYS A 89 5.09 -19.09 14.63
N PRO A 90 6.17 -19.74 15.09
CA PRO A 90 6.64 -19.55 16.46
C PRO A 90 7.08 -18.11 16.77
N ALA A 91 7.60 -17.35 15.80
CA ALA A 91 7.94 -15.96 15.98
C ALA A 91 6.68 -15.08 16.04
N GLU A 92 5.67 -15.35 15.22
CA GLU A 92 4.36 -14.68 15.24
C GLU A 92 3.61 -14.87 16.55
N ASP A 93 3.76 -16.01 17.22
CA ASP A 93 3.15 -16.29 18.53
C ASP A 93 3.65 -15.33 19.64
N HIS A 94 4.74 -14.62 19.39
CA HIS A 94 5.30 -13.60 20.29
C HIS A 94 4.95 -12.16 19.90
N LEU A 95 4.21 -11.97 18.80
CA LEU A 95 3.79 -10.64 18.39
C LEU A 95 2.73 -10.08 19.32
N SER A 96 2.84 -8.79 19.56
CA SER A 96 1.81 -7.97 20.21
C SER A 96 1.26 -6.95 19.22
N ALA A 97 0.14 -6.31 19.58
CA ALA A 97 -0.41 -5.19 18.84
C ALA A 97 0.63 -4.10 18.56
N GLU A 98 1.50 -3.80 19.54
CA GLU A 98 2.58 -2.81 19.36
C GLU A 98 3.60 -3.26 18.28
N HIS A 99 4.02 -4.53 18.27
CA HIS A 99 4.91 -5.06 17.24
C HIS A 99 4.28 -4.95 15.86
N VAL A 100 3.00 -5.32 15.73
CA VAL A 100 2.27 -5.23 14.47
C VAL A 100 2.14 -3.78 14.01
N CYS A 101 1.86 -2.84 14.91
CA CYS A 101 1.83 -1.41 14.60
C CYS A 101 3.17 -0.93 14.01
N TRP A 102 4.31 -1.25 14.63
CA TRP A 102 5.61 -0.85 14.13
C TRP A 102 5.99 -1.53 12.81
N GLY A 103 5.70 -2.82 12.66
CA GLY A 103 5.89 -3.54 11.41
C GLY A 103 5.05 -2.96 10.28
N ALA A 104 3.79 -2.63 10.55
CA ALA A 104 2.91 -1.97 9.59
C ALA A 104 3.42 -0.57 9.19
N LYS A 105 3.90 0.23 10.15
CA LYS A 105 4.50 1.55 9.85
C LYS A 105 5.71 1.43 8.92
N LEU A 106 6.59 0.47 9.18
CA LEU A 106 7.73 0.19 8.32
C LEU A 106 7.29 -0.26 6.93
N GLY A 107 6.37 -1.24 6.85
CA GLY A 107 5.88 -1.75 5.56
C GLY A 107 5.14 -0.69 4.75
N VAL A 108 4.29 0.13 5.37
CA VAL A 108 3.59 1.25 4.70
C VAL A 108 4.59 2.29 4.18
N LEU A 109 5.62 2.63 4.96
CA LEU A 109 6.67 3.55 4.51
C LEU A 109 7.35 3.04 3.23
N GLU A 110 7.69 1.76 3.20
CA GLU A 110 8.32 1.14 2.03
C GLU A 110 7.38 1.08 0.82
N LEU A 111 6.10 0.78 1.03
CA LEU A 111 5.08 0.81 -0.02
C LEU A 111 4.99 2.21 -0.64
N ILE A 112 4.91 3.27 0.17
CA ILE A 112 4.83 4.65 -0.30
C ILE A 112 6.12 5.03 -1.07
N GLN A 113 7.28 4.69 -0.54
CA GLN A 113 8.57 4.98 -1.20
C GLN A 113 8.74 4.26 -2.54
N SER A 114 8.12 3.08 -2.69
CA SER A 114 8.13 2.32 -3.95
C SER A 114 7.03 2.74 -4.94
N GLY A 115 6.20 3.73 -4.60
CA GLY A 115 5.13 4.23 -5.47
C GLY A 115 3.83 3.43 -5.39
N VAL A 116 3.67 2.57 -4.39
CA VAL A 116 2.40 1.89 -4.11
C VAL A 116 1.43 2.86 -3.45
N THR A 117 0.22 2.94 -3.97
CA THR A 117 -0.83 3.85 -3.49
C THR A 117 -2.04 3.12 -2.90
N CYS A 118 -2.11 1.82 -3.10
CA CYS A 118 -3.14 0.95 -2.55
C CYS A 118 -2.57 -0.45 -2.37
N PHE A 119 -2.94 -1.12 -1.28
CA PHE A 119 -2.53 -2.51 -1.05
C PHE A 119 -3.65 -3.35 -0.46
N SER A 120 -3.55 -4.68 -0.62
CA SER A 120 -4.40 -5.67 0.05
C SER A 120 -3.57 -6.38 1.10
N ASP A 121 -4.06 -6.42 2.33
CA ASP A 121 -3.37 -7.03 3.45
C ASP A 121 -4.28 -7.94 4.27
N MET A 122 -3.68 -8.94 4.83
CA MET A 122 -4.30 -9.87 5.77
C MET A 122 -3.24 -10.26 6.81
N TYR A 123 -3.54 -10.04 8.09
CA TYR A 123 -2.64 -10.39 9.18
C TYR A 123 -3.38 -10.44 10.52
N PHE A 124 -2.63 -10.52 11.63
CA PHE A 124 -3.13 -10.40 13.00
C PHE A 124 -3.21 -8.94 13.44
N TYR A 125 -4.00 -8.61 14.44
CA TYR A 125 -4.15 -7.27 15.01
C TYR A 125 -4.44 -6.20 13.93
N MET A 126 -5.39 -6.50 13.05
CA MET A 126 -5.66 -5.66 11.87
C MET A 126 -6.16 -4.25 12.21
N ASP A 127 -6.71 -4.03 13.41
CA ASP A 127 -7.04 -2.69 13.90
C ASP A 127 -5.81 -1.78 13.95
N GLU A 128 -4.64 -2.32 14.33
CA GLU A 128 -3.39 -1.57 14.34
C GLU A 128 -2.93 -1.23 12.92
N VAL A 129 -3.08 -2.16 12.00
CA VAL A 129 -2.82 -1.91 10.57
C VAL A 129 -3.75 -0.83 10.03
N ALA A 130 -5.05 -0.89 10.37
CA ALA A 130 -6.04 0.10 9.96
C ALA A 130 -5.71 1.50 10.51
N ASN A 131 -5.24 1.59 11.75
CA ASN A 131 -4.79 2.86 12.35
C ASN A 131 -3.59 3.44 11.56
N VAL A 132 -2.61 2.61 11.21
CA VAL A 132 -1.45 3.03 10.41
C VAL A 132 -1.86 3.49 9.00
N VAL A 133 -2.79 2.78 8.37
CA VAL A 133 -3.37 3.18 7.08
C VAL A 133 -4.03 4.54 7.17
N LYS A 134 -4.82 4.77 8.22
CA LYS A 134 -5.49 6.06 8.47
C LYS A 134 -4.50 7.20 8.72
N GLU A 135 -3.45 6.96 9.50
CA GLU A 135 -2.39 7.94 9.77
C GLU A 135 -1.61 8.32 8.50
N SER A 136 -1.25 7.32 7.69
CA SER A 136 -0.42 7.52 6.49
C SER A 136 -1.19 8.08 5.29
N GLY A 137 -2.50 7.86 5.26
CA GLY A 137 -3.36 8.24 4.13
C GLY A 137 -3.24 7.34 2.89
N ILE A 138 -2.49 6.24 2.94
CA ILE A 138 -2.47 5.22 1.88
C ILE A 138 -3.83 4.50 1.85
N ARG A 139 -4.23 3.98 0.70
CA ARG A 139 -5.45 3.16 0.61
C ARG A 139 -5.12 1.69 0.84
N ALA A 140 -6.03 0.98 1.51
CA ALA A 140 -5.89 -0.45 1.73
C ALA A 140 -7.24 -1.17 1.66
N CYS A 141 -7.18 -2.45 1.31
CA CYS A 141 -8.21 -3.44 1.54
C CYS A 141 -7.67 -4.38 2.61
N LEU A 142 -8.26 -4.35 3.79
CA LEU A 142 -7.79 -5.09 4.96
C LEU A 142 -8.75 -6.22 5.29
N SER A 143 -8.23 -7.36 5.73
CA SER A 143 -9.01 -8.49 6.20
C SER A 143 -8.35 -9.18 7.38
N GLY A 144 -9.15 -9.70 8.29
CA GLY A 144 -8.68 -10.60 9.32
C GLY A 144 -8.19 -11.92 8.74
N VAL A 145 -7.30 -12.56 9.48
CA VAL A 145 -6.79 -13.90 9.14
C VAL A 145 -7.84 -14.96 9.47
N LEU A 146 -8.12 -15.86 8.53
CA LEU A 146 -8.87 -17.08 8.76
C LEU A 146 -7.93 -18.26 8.51
N LEU A 147 -7.42 -18.83 9.59
CA LEU A 147 -6.59 -20.02 9.55
C LEU A 147 -7.31 -21.16 10.27
N GLU A 148 -7.51 -22.26 9.57
CA GLU A 148 -7.94 -23.53 10.17
C GLU A 148 -6.70 -24.38 10.43
N VAL A 149 -5.83 -23.87 11.32
CA VAL A 149 -4.66 -24.60 11.80
C VAL A 149 -4.86 -24.77 13.30
N ASP A 150 -5.06 -26.00 13.75
CA ASP A 150 -5.34 -26.34 15.14
C ASP A 150 -6.73 -25.89 15.67
N ASP A 151 -6.94 -25.97 16.99
CA ASP A 151 -8.17 -25.61 17.68
C ASP A 151 -8.46 -24.09 17.74
N LEU A 152 -7.64 -23.26 17.08
CA LEU A 152 -7.77 -21.80 17.07
C LEU A 152 -8.68 -21.25 15.97
N GLY A 153 -9.12 -22.08 15.03
CA GLY A 153 -9.98 -21.67 13.91
C GLY A 153 -11.22 -20.86 14.35
N PRO A 154 -11.96 -21.24 15.42
CA PRO A 154 -13.10 -20.46 15.91
C PRO A 154 -12.73 -19.07 16.44
N THR A 155 -11.54 -18.92 17.04
CA THR A 155 -11.05 -17.63 17.55
C THR A 155 -10.71 -16.68 16.40
N PHE A 156 -9.99 -17.15 15.41
CA PHE A 156 -9.66 -16.35 14.22
C PHE A 156 -10.91 -15.96 13.42
N MET A 157 -11.90 -16.85 13.34
CA MET A 157 -13.16 -16.53 12.68
C MET A 157 -13.89 -15.39 13.42
N LYS A 158 -13.93 -15.42 14.76
CA LYS A 158 -14.55 -14.36 15.54
C LYS A 158 -13.83 -13.02 15.36
N GLU A 159 -12.50 -13.00 15.47
CA GLU A 159 -11.70 -11.78 15.28
C GLU A 159 -11.88 -11.20 13.87
N ALA A 160 -11.97 -12.06 12.84
CA ALA A 160 -12.19 -11.61 11.47
C ALA A 160 -13.60 -11.08 11.21
N ILE A 161 -14.60 -11.55 11.96
CA ILE A 161 -15.99 -11.04 11.87
C ILE A 161 -16.13 -9.73 12.64
N ASP A 162 -15.45 -9.60 13.77
CA ASP A 162 -15.52 -8.43 14.64
C ASP A 162 -14.69 -7.25 14.06
N PHE A 163 -13.77 -7.51 13.11
CA PHE A 163 -12.99 -6.51 12.36
C PHE A 163 -13.85 -5.87 11.24
#